data_66dc8bd16c3466f468514cc0d4978156
#
_entry.id   66dc8bd16c3466f468514cc0d4978156
#
_cell.length_a   1.000
_cell.length_b   1.000
_cell.length_c   1.000
_cell.angle_alpha   90.00
_cell.angle_beta   90.00
_cell.angle_gamma   90.00
#
_symmetry.space_group_name_H-M   'P 1'
#
loop_
_entity.id
_entity.type
_entity.pdbx_description
1 polymer ?
#
loop_
_entity_poly.entity_id
_entity_poly.type
_entity_poly.pdbx_seq_one_letter_code
_entity_poly.pdbx_strand_id
1 'polypeptide(L)'
;QAGYKHNVIPDSAEALVDVRSLPAERDAVLAKIRELVGDEIEIETVHSDIGLETPFSGELVDAMTASLLREDPEAVVLPYLLSGGTDNKALSKLGIVGYGFAPLRLPADLDFPGMFHGVDERVPLDALDFGHRVLVDLLRSY
;
A
#
# COMPACT_ATOMS: atom_id res chain seq x y z
N GLN A 1 3.51 19.83 16.63
CA GLN A 1 4.38 20.55 17.56
C GLN A 1 3.69 21.83 18.00
N ALA A 2 3.80 22.21 19.28
CA ALA A 2 3.27 23.46 19.79
C ALA A 2 4.24 24.01 20.86
N GLY A 3 4.76 25.23 20.63
CA GLY A 3 5.68 25.92 21.55
C GLY A 3 7.05 25.28 21.71
N TYR A 4 7.92 25.94 22.42
CA TYR A 4 9.32 25.57 22.66
C TYR A 4 9.70 25.46 24.14
N LYS A 5 8.84 25.94 25.06
CA LYS A 5 9.01 25.88 26.52
C LYS A 5 7.70 25.63 27.24
N HIS A 6 7.77 24.97 28.41
CA HIS A 6 6.60 24.60 29.19
C HIS A 6 5.83 25.79 29.81
N ASN A 7 6.50 26.92 29.99
CA ASN A 7 5.94 28.12 30.64
C ASN A 7 5.70 29.28 29.67
N VAL A 8 5.67 28.99 28.36
CA VAL A 8 5.39 29.97 27.31
C VAL A 8 4.18 29.49 26.54
N ILE A 9 3.18 30.38 26.43
CA ILE A 9 2.01 30.11 25.58
C ILE A 9 2.47 30.11 24.12
N PRO A 10 2.24 29.00 23.37
CA PRO A 10 2.60 28.94 21.97
C PRO A 10 1.85 29.98 21.14
N ASP A 11 2.52 30.60 20.21
CA ASP A 11 1.96 31.47 19.18
C ASP A 11 1.49 30.68 17.94
N SER A 12 2.02 29.45 17.79
CA SER A 12 1.68 28.55 16.71
C SER A 12 1.63 27.11 17.15
N ALA A 13 0.86 26.29 16.45
CA ALA A 13 0.80 24.85 16.60
C ALA A 13 0.74 24.20 15.22
N GLU A 14 1.55 23.18 15.00
CA GLU A 14 1.64 22.46 13.74
C GLU A 14 1.36 20.98 13.96
N ALA A 15 0.64 20.37 13.02
CA ALA A 15 0.41 18.93 12.96
C ALA A 15 0.70 18.41 11.54
N LEU A 16 1.54 17.38 11.45
CA LEU A 16 1.73 16.65 10.21
C LEU A 16 0.72 15.50 10.16
N VAL A 17 -0.06 15.45 9.09
CA VAL A 17 -1.10 14.43 8.89
C VAL A 17 -0.81 13.65 7.61
N ASP A 18 -0.62 12.32 7.73
CA ASP A 18 -0.52 11.42 6.59
C ASP A 18 -1.94 10.98 6.19
N VAL A 19 -2.35 11.32 4.98
CA VAL A 19 -3.68 11.04 4.44
C VAL A 19 -3.58 9.95 3.39
N ARG A 20 -4.22 8.80 3.64
CA ARG A 20 -4.28 7.65 2.74
C ARG A 20 -5.71 7.44 2.28
N SER A 21 -6.02 7.87 1.06
CA SER A 21 -7.35 7.74 0.44
C SER A 21 -7.35 6.67 -0.66
N LEU A 22 -8.53 6.19 -1.00
CA LEU A 22 -8.71 5.44 -2.25
C LEU A 22 -8.37 6.35 -3.46
N PRO A 23 -7.89 5.79 -4.57
CA PRO A 23 -7.42 6.57 -5.72
C PRO A 23 -8.44 7.60 -6.23
N ALA A 24 -9.71 7.24 -6.33
CA ALA A 24 -10.79 8.11 -6.81
C ALA A 24 -11.30 9.12 -5.77
N GLU A 25 -10.94 8.99 -4.49
CA GLU A 25 -11.55 9.76 -3.38
C GLU A 25 -10.65 10.88 -2.85
N ARG A 26 -9.46 11.04 -3.38
CA ARG A 26 -8.47 12.01 -2.89
C ARG A 26 -9.03 13.41 -2.69
N ASP A 27 -9.68 13.97 -3.71
CA ASP A 27 -10.15 15.35 -3.67
C ASP A 27 -11.35 15.51 -2.72
N ALA A 28 -12.22 14.50 -2.62
CA ALA A 28 -13.31 14.48 -1.67
C ALA A 28 -12.80 14.42 -0.21
N VAL A 29 -11.77 13.61 0.05
CA VAL A 29 -11.13 13.51 1.37
C VAL A 29 -10.47 14.84 1.75
N LEU A 30 -9.72 15.47 0.84
CA LEU A 30 -9.11 16.78 1.09
C LEU A 30 -10.15 17.88 1.32
N ALA A 31 -11.24 17.88 0.57
CA ALA A 31 -12.35 18.80 0.79
C ALA A 31 -12.98 18.58 2.18
N LYS A 32 -13.16 17.32 2.59
CA LYS A 32 -13.69 16.99 3.91
C LYS A 32 -12.77 17.41 5.06
N ILE A 33 -11.45 17.26 4.87
CA ILE A 33 -10.48 17.75 5.85
C ILE A 33 -10.60 19.28 6.01
N ARG A 34 -10.64 20.03 4.92
CA ARG A 34 -10.81 21.50 4.97
C ARG A 34 -12.11 21.91 5.68
N GLU A 35 -13.21 21.24 5.38
CA GLU A 35 -14.48 21.45 6.06
C GLU A 35 -14.39 21.23 7.59
N LEU A 36 -13.68 20.18 8.00
CA LEU A 36 -13.57 19.80 9.41
C LEU A 36 -12.66 20.73 10.21
N VAL A 37 -11.56 21.19 9.62
CA VAL A 37 -10.61 22.06 10.33
C VAL A 37 -11.05 23.53 10.31
N GLY A 38 -11.90 23.94 9.38
CA GLY A 38 -12.37 25.32 9.22
C GLY A 38 -11.36 26.28 8.63
N ASP A 39 -11.79 27.53 8.45
CA ASP A 39 -11.01 28.55 7.74
C ASP A 39 -9.88 29.18 8.58
N GLU A 40 -9.87 28.95 9.89
CA GLU A 40 -8.84 29.48 10.80
C GLU A 40 -7.54 28.68 10.79
N ILE A 41 -7.56 27.47 10.16
CA ILE A 41 -6.40 26.60 10.09
C ILE A 41 -5.82 26.57 8.67
N GLU A 42 -4.58 26.99 8.56
CA GLU A 42 -3.83 26.90 7.29
C GLU A 42 -3.47 25.43 7.01
N ILE A 43 -3.73 24.97 5.78
CA ILE A 43 -3.37 23.63 5.33
C ILE A 43 -2.31 23.75 4.23
N GLU A 44 -1.12 23.29 4.54
CA GLU A 44 -0.03 23.15 3.58
C GLU A 44 0.11 21.71 3.11
N THR A 45 0.21 21.50 1.79
CA THR A 45 0.50 20.18 1.23
C THR A 45 2.01 19.99 1.11
N VAL A 46 2.60 19.29 2.05
CA VAL A 46 4.05 19.01 2.08
C VAL A 46 4.44 18.02 0.98
N HIS A 47 3.64 16.98 0.78
CA HIS A 47 3.84 15.98 -0.26
C HIS A 47 2.50 15.48 -0.79
N SER A 48 2.44 15.21 -2.09
CA SER A 48 1.27 14.62 -2.72
C SER A 48 1.69 13.72 -3.87
N ASP A 49 1.12 12.52 -3.90
CA ASP A 49 1.37 11.53 -4.95
C ASP A 49 0.05 10.95 -5.48
N ILE A 50 0.14 10.24 -6.59
CA ILE A 50 -1.02 9.60 -7.22
C ILE A 50 -1.40 8.31 -6.50
N GLY A 51 -2.70 8.05 -6.35
CA GLY A 51 -3.23 6.73 -6.07
C GLY A 51 -3.36 5.93 -7.37
N LEU A 52 -3.03 4.65 -7.34
CA LEU A 52 -3.19 3.75 -8.47
C LEU A 52 -4.21 2.67 -8.16
N GLU A 53 -5.05 2.41 -9.12
CA GLU A 53 -5.92 1.25 -9.18
C GLU A 53 -5.72 0.58 -10.54
N THR A 54 -5.38 -0.70 -10.53
CA THR A 54 -5.21 -1.50 -11.75
C THR A 54 -6.36 -2.51 -11.82
N PRO A 55 -7.03 -2.67 -12.97
CA PRO A 55 -8.10 -3.65 -13.14
C PRO A 55 -7.64 -5.06 -12.77
N PHE A 56 -8.42 -5.77 -11.97
CA PHE A 56 -8.16 -7.16 -11.60
C PHE A 56 -8.60 -8.11 -12.72
N SER A 57 -7.96 -7.99 -13.89
CA SER A 57 -8.26 -8.78 -15.09
C SER A 57 -7.11 -8.73 -16.10
N GLY A 58 -7.06 -9.72 -16.98
CA GLY A 58 -6.10 -9.81 -18.09
C GLY A 58 -5.11 -10.96 -17.92
N GLU A 59 -4.35 -11.24 -18.98
CA GLU A 59 -3.49 -12.42 -19.10
C GLU A 59 -2.50 -12.56 -17.92
N LEU A 60 -1.92 -11.46 -17.46
CA LEU A 60 -0.97 -11.51 -16.35
C LEU A 60 -1.69 -11.86 -15.02
N VAL A 61 -2.89 -11.31 -14.78
CA VAL A 61 -3.69 -11.64 -13.58
C VAL A 61 -4.10 -13.11 -13.61
N ASP A 62 -4.51 -13.61 -14.79
CA ASP A 62 -4.86 -15.02 -14.97
C ASP A 62 -3.66 -15.94 -14.75
N ALA A 63 -2.48 -15.56 -15.26
CA ALA A 63 -1.25 -16.31 -15.06
C ALA A 63 -0.78 -16.33 -13.59
N MET A 64 -0.82 -15.18 -12.90
CA MET A 64 -0.53 -15.09 -11.46
C MET A 64 -1.48 -15.96 -10.64
N THR A 65 -2.77 -15.91 -10.95
CA THR A 65 -3.80 -16.71 -10.29
C THR A 65 -3.57 -18.20 -10.54
N ALA A 66 -3.32 -18.61 -11.78
CA ALA A 66 -3.07 -20.01 -12.12
C ALA A 66 -1.82 -20.55 -11.42
N SER A 67 -0.72 -19.78 -11.36
CA SER A 67 0.51 -20.18 -10.69
C SER A 67 0.33 -20.34 -9.19
N LEU A 68 -0.44 -19.47 -8.55
CA LEU A 68 -0.77 -19.58 -7.14
C LEU A 68 -1.63 -20.82 -6.86
N LEU A 69 -2.68 -21.06 -7.67
CA LEU A 69 -3.59 -22.19 -7.47
C LEU A 69 -2.94 -23.54 -7.77
N ARG A 70 -1.84 -23.61 -8.53
CA ARG A 70 -1.05 -24.84 -8.67
C ARG A 70 -0.33 -25.24 -7.38
N GLU A 71 0.12 -24.27 -6.59
CA GLU A 71 0.77 -24.50 -5.30
C GLU A 71 -0.21 -24.59 -4.13
N ASP A 72 -1.34 -23.89 -4.22
CA ASP A 72 -2.42 -23.88 -3.21
C ASP A 72 -3.80 -23.92 -3.91
N PRO A 73 -4.31 -25.11 -4.25
CA PRO A 73 -5.58 -25.26 -4.97
C PRO A 73 -6.81 -24.75 -4.21
N GLU A 74 -6.72 -24.56 -2.90
CA GLU A 74 -7.80 -24.07 -2.06
C GLU A 74 -7.74 -22.55 -1.84
N ALA A 75 -6.71 -21.87 -2.36
CA ALA A 75 -6.57 -20.43 -2.23
C ALA A 75 -7.69 -19.67 -2.94
N VAL A 76 -8.14 -18.59 -2.33
CA VAL A 76 -9.07 -17.63 -2.95
C VAL A 76 -8.27 -16.38 -3.30
N VAL A 77 -8.20 -16.06 -4.60
CA VAL A 77 -7.45 -14.92 -5.09
C VAL A 77 -8.37 -13.71 -5.20
N LEU A 78 -8.03 -12.65 -4.49
CA LEU A 78 -8.82 -11.43 -4.42
C LEU A 78 -7.95 -10.19 -4.72
N PRO A 79 -8.52 -9.14 -5.31
CA PRO A 79 -7.83 -7.87 -5.43
C PRO A 79 -7.60 -7.24 -4.07
N TYR A 80 -6.44 -6.65 -3.89
CA TYR A 80 -6.08 -5.92 -2.68
C TYR A 80 -5.46 -4.57 -3.03
N LEU A 81 -5.84 -3.52 -2.32
CA LEU A 81 -5.25 -2.20 -2.44
C LEU A 81 -4.28 -1.96 -1.28
N LEU A 82 -3.00 -1.94 -1.58
CA LEU A 82 -1.97 -1.63 -0.60
C LEU A 82 -1.99 -0.14 -0.24
N SER A 83 -2.02 0.19 1.05
CA SER A 83 -1.93 1.58 1.52
C SER A 83 -0.53 2.21 1.37
N GLY A 84 0.47 1.43 0.96
CA GLY A 84 1.84 1.86 0.70
C GLY A 84 2.07 2.40 -0.72
N GLY A 85 3.21 3.07 -0.92
CA GLY A 85 3.69 3.42 -2.25
C GLY A 85 4.54 2.31 -2.86
N THR A 86 4.50 2.17 -4.19
CA THR A 86 5.36 1.26 -4.95
C THR A 86 5.87 1.95 -6.21
N ASP A 87 6.89 1.39 -6.85
CA ASP A 87 7.45 1.87 -8.11
C ASP A 87 6.42 1.89 -9.26
N ASN A 88 5.31 1.17 -9.11
CA ASN A 88 4.21 1.22 -10.06
C ASN A 88 3.68 2.64 -10.30
N LYS A 89 3.79 3.54 -9.33
CA LYS A 89 3.44 4.96 -9.51
C LYS A 89 4.33 5.65 -10.54
N ALA A 90 5.62 5.36 -10.56
CA ALA A 90 6.54 5.88 -11.55
C ALA A 90 6.33 5.21 -12.90
N LEU A 91 6.15 3.91 -12.93
CA LEU A 91 5.92 3.12 -14.14
C LEU A 91 4.61 3.50 -14.85
N SER A 92 3.56 3.79 -14.10
CA SER A 92 2.27 4.22 -14.67
C SER A 92 2.36 5.53 -15.45
N LYS A 93 3.26 6.44 -15.08
CA LYS A 93 3.53 7.68 -15.83
C LYS A 93 4.15 7.41 -17.20
N LEU A 94 4.73 6.23 -17.39
CA LEU A 94 5.26 5.74 -18.66
C LEU A 94 4.26 4.85 -19.42
N GLY A 95 3.02 4.76 -18.95
CA GLY A 95 2.00 3.91 -19.54
C GLY A 95 2.16 2.41 -19.25
N ILE A 96 3.04 2.05 -18.30
CA ILE A 96 3.26 0.66 -17.88
C ILE A 96 2.23 0.29 -16.84
N VAL A 97 1.51 -0.79 -17.08
CA VAL A 97 0.55 -1.38 -16.14
C VAL A 97 1.29 -2.31 -15.20
N GLY A 98 1.20 -2.05 -13.89
CA GLY A 98 1.88 -2.84 -12.88
C GLY A 98 0.92 -3.39 -11.83
N TYR A 99 1.26 -4.58 -11.32
CA TYR A 99 0.56 -5.26 -10.23
C TYR A 99 1.51 -5.51 -9.08
N GLY A 100 0.98 -5.53 -7.85
CA GLY A 100 1.66 -6.08 -6.70
C GLY A 100 1.38 -7.57 -6.62
N PHE A 101 2.44 -8.40 -6.58
CA PHE A 101 2.31 -9.84 -6.42
C PHE A 101 3.42 -10.38 -5.54
N ALA A 102 3.09 -10.65 -4.27
CA ALA A 102 3.99 -11.24 -3.29
C ALA A 102 3.33 -12.50 -2.71
N PRO A 103 3.41 -13.64 -3.42
CA PRO A 103 2.69 -14.86 -3.08
C PRO A 103 3.36 -15.56 -1.89
N LEU A 104 3.14 -15.04 -0.69
CA LEU A 104 3.66 -15.61 0.56
C LEU A 104 2.54 -16.33 1.30
N ARG A 105 2.75 -17.62 1.62
CA ARG A 105 1.84 -18.37 2.49
C ARG A 105 2.21 -18.12 3.94
N LEU A 106 1.63 -17.08 4.52
CA LEU A 106 1.94 -16.63 5.87
C LEU A 106 1.07 -17.36 6.91
N PRO A 107 1.58 -17.62 8.14
CA PRO A 107 0.77 -18.06 9.26
C PRO A 107 -0.36 -17.05 9.56
N ALA A 108 -1.55 -17.57 9.91
CA ALA A 108 -2.72 -16.73 10.13
C ALA A 108 -2.60 -15.79 11.37
N ASP A 109 -1.73 -16.14 12.31
CA ASP A 109 -1.43 -15.38 13.53
C ASP A 109 -0.27 -14.38 13.35
N LEU A 110 0.35 -14.32 12.19
CA LEU A 110 1.44 -13.40 11.89
C LEU A 110 0.90 -12.07 11.36
N ASP A 111 1.01 -11.01 12.14
CA ASP A 111 0.75 -9.64 11.64
C ASP A 111 1.91 -9.15 10.76
N PHE A 112 1.99 -9.70 9.54
CA PHE A 112 3.05 -9.40 8.59
C PHE A 112 3.08 -7.91 8.19
N PRO A 113 1.94 -7.25 7.86
CA PRO A 113 1.93 -5.83 7.56
C PRO A 113 2.36 -4.95 8.73
N GLY A 114 2.01 -5.32 9.96
CA GLY A 114 2.40 -4.60 11.17
C GLY A 114 3.91 -4.64 11.47
N MET A 115 4.65 -5.55 10.84
CA MET A 115 6.11 -5.64 10.96
C MET A 115 6.86 -4.75 9.97
N PHE A 116 6.22 -4.19 8.95
CA PHE A 116 6.89 -3.38 7.94
C PHE A 116 7.62 -2.19 8.56
N HIS A 117 8.91 -2.05 8.22
CA HIS A 117 9.82 -1.04 8.77
C HIS A 117 10.05 -1.16 10.29
N GLY A 118 9.64 -2.27 10.90
CA GLY A 118 9.83 -2.56 12.32
C GLY A 118 11.18 -3.19 12.64
N VAL A 119 11.52 -3.26 13.94
CA VAL A 119 12.79 -3.83 14.41
C VAL A 119 12.87 -5.34 14.15
N ASP A 120 11.75 -6.05 14.22
CA ASP A 120 11.63 -7.49 14.04
C ASP A 120 11.02 -7.89 12.70
N GLU A 121 11.14 -7.05 11.68
CA GLU A 121 10.65 -7.35 10.35
C GLU A 121 11.32 -8.64 9.82
N ARG A 122 10.49 -9.62 9.49
CA ARG A 122 10.94 -10.96 9.09
C ARG A 122 9.92 -11.66 8.21
N VAL A 123 10.40 -12.63 7.44
CA VAL A 123 9.57 -13.53 6.63
C VAL A 123 9.86 -14.97 7.03
N PRO A 124 8.86 -15.83 7.26
CA PRO A 124 9.06 -17.26 7.46
C PRO A 124 9.70 -17.91 6.23
N LEU A 125 10.64 -18.83 6.45
CA LEU A 125 11.37 -19.49 5.35
C LEU A 125 10.45 -20.30 4.45
N ASP A 126 9.47 -21.00 5.03
CA ASP A 126 8.47 -21.79 4.27
C ASP A 126 7.59 -20.88 3.38
N ALA A 127 7.30 -19.64 3.84
CA ALA A 127 6.57 -18.66 3.02
C ALA A 127 7.42 -18.18 1.84
N LEU A 128 8.75 -17.99 2.04
CA LEU A 128 9.67 -17.68 0.95
C LEU A 128 9.77 -18.83 -0.05
N ASP A 129 9.89 -20.08 0.43
CA ASP A 129 9.96 -21.26 -0.44
C ASP A 129 8.67 -21.43 -1.24
N PHE A 130 7.51 -21.20 -0.63
CA PHE A 130 6.22 -21.18 -1.32
C PHE A 130 6.22 -20.10 -2.41
N GLY A 131 6.54 -18.86 -2.05
CA GLY A 131 6.54 -17.73 -2.98
C GLY A 131 7.53 -17.93 -4.14
N HIS A 132 8.70 -18.52 -3.85
CA HIS A 132 9.69 -18.85 -4.88
C HIS A 132 9.13 -19.83 -5.91
N ARG A 133 8.44 -20.92 -5.48
CA ARG A 133 7.84 -21.88 -6.41
C ARG A 133 6.76 -21.24 -7.28
N VAL A 134 5.87 -20.42 -6.68
CA VAL A 134 4.83 -19.69 -7.42
C VAL A 134 5.45 -18.75 -8.47
N LEU A 135 6.46 -17.97 -8.10
CA LEU A 135 7.10 -17.03 -9.01
C LEU A 135 7.88 -17.73 -10.13
N VAL A 136 8.56 -18.83 -9.83
CA VAL A 136 9.27 -19.63 -10.86
C VAL A 136 8.27 -20.23 -11.85
N ASP A 137 7.13 -20.72 -11.36
CA ASP A 137 6.08 -21.27 -12.21
C ASP A 137 5.46 -20.17 -13.10
N LEU A 138 5.15 -19.01 -12.53
CA LEU A 138 4.67 -17.86 -13.29
C LEU A 138 5.63 -17.48 -14.41
N LEU A 139 6.93 -17.31 -14.12
CA LEU A 139 7.93 -16.88 -15.11
C LEU A 139 8.20 -17.94 -16.20
N ARG A 140 7.85 -19.20 -15.97
CA ARG A 140 7.98 -20.27 -16.97
C ARG A 140 6.76 -20.44 -17.83
N SER A 141 5.59 -20.05 -17.33
CA SER A 141 4.31 -20.28 -17.98
C SER A 141 3.74 -19.04 -18.66
N TYR A 142 4.22 -17.86 -18.32
CA TYR A 142 3.87 -16.58 -18.93
C TYR A 142 4.86 -16.21 -20.04
#